data_1c68fe84f38f2076b39449866abf0bd2
#
_entry.id   1c68fe84f38f2076b39449866abf0bd2
#
_cell.length_a   1.000
_cell.length_b   1.000
_cell.length_c   1.000
_cell.angle_alpha   90.00
_cell.angle_beta   90.00
_cell.angle_gamma   90.00
#
_symmetry.space_group_name_H-M   'P 1'
#
loop_
_entity.id
_entity.type
_entity.pdbx_description
1 polymer ?
#
loop_
_entity_poly.entity_id
_entity_poly.type
_entity_poly.pdbx_seq_one_letter_code
_entity_poly.pdbx_strand_id
1 'polypeptide(L)'
;MNKLLLNLVLAILVFGCSPKQKIVSISSKNLAAQAVKLDGKGWENRHQTILDRLNPNAEMILVGNSIFHTLDKDDRSKVWDQYLNQYHTINMGISGDRTENVIWRLENGSLENINPKVAVVLIGTNNTDGNHYLEITQPKELSQGIWKICSIILDKLPNTQIVLMGILPYGNKPNHRDNINKETNSIISNFPEINPKIHYIDIGSHYYTEEGKVNSKLMPDYLHPNAEGHMIMFEALKDEIQKAMTK
;
A
#
# COMPACT_ATOMS: atom_id res chain seq x y z
N MET A 1 45.45 -58.81 20.36
CA MET A 1 45.75 -57.36 20.31
C MET A 1 44.79 -56.73 19.31
N ASN A 2 43.61 -56.30 19.78
CA ASN A 2 42.61 -55.64 18.93
C ASN A 2 42.73 -54.13 19.11
N LYS A 3 43.08 -53.46 18.01
CA LYS A 3 43.08 -51.97 17.96
C LYS A 3 41.65 -51.49 17.58
N LEU A 4 40.94 -50.90 18.57
CA LEU A 4 39.67 -50.20 18.36
C LEU A 4 40.01 -48.85 17.70
N LEU A 5 39.54 -48.62 16.46
CA LEU A 5 39.56 -47.34 15.79
C LEU A 5 38.33 -46.55 16.24
N LEU A 6 38.56 -45.46 16.98
CA LEU A 6 37.54 -44.51 17.40
C LEU A 6 37.34 -43.50 16.30
N ASN A 7 36.25 -43.58 15.53
CA ASN A 7 35.88 -42.55 14.54
C ASN A 7 35.22 -41.38 15.29
N LEU A 8 35.94 -40.25 15.35
CA LEU A 8 35.45 -38.98 15.87
C LEU A 8 34.62 -38.29 14.76
N VAL A 9 33.32 -38.30 14.86
CA VAL A 9 32.44 -37.53 13.97
C VAL A 9 32.41 -36.10 14.47
N LEU A 10 33.07 -35.21 13.76
CA LEU A 10 33.06 -33.77 14.02
C LEU A 10 31.75 -33.17 13.45
N ALA A 11 30.76 -32.92 14.32
CA ALA A 11 29.54 -32.21 13.95
C ALA A 11 29.85 -30.74 13.78
N ILE A 12 29.91 -30.25 12.53
CA ILE A 12 30.02 -28.82 12.22
C ILE A 12 28.66 -28.18 12.46
N LEU A 13 28.49 -27.50 13.59
CA LEU A 13 27.36 -26.63 13.85
C LEU A 13 27.49 -25.38 12.95
N VAL A 14 26.80 -25.38 11.83
CA VAL A 14 26.64 -24.18 11.02
C VAL A 14 25.67 -23.25 11.74
N PHE A 15 26.20 -22.29 12.50
CA PHE A 15 25.40 -21.16 12.97
C PHE A 15 25.00 -20.33 11.76
N GLY A 16 23.80 -20.58 11.26
CA GLY A 16 23.15 -19.72 10.27
C GLY A 16 22.94 -18.34 10.88
N CYS A 17 23.73 -17.36 10.45
CA CYS A 17 23.51 -15.96 10.76
C CYS A 17 22.24 -15.54 10.02
N SER A 18 21.06 -15.58 10.65
CA SER A 18 19.85 -14.96 10.13
C SER A 18 20.14 -13.47 9.91
N PRO A 19 19.91 -12.92 8.72
CA PRO A 19 20.11 -11.50 8.49
C PRO A 19 19.20 -10.75 9.47
N LYS A 20 19.81 -9.89 10.31
CA LYS A 20 19.06 -9.01 11.20
C LYS A 20 18.14 -8.16 10.34
N GLN A 21 16.83 -8.43 10.41
CA GLN A 21 15.81 -7.65 9.72
C GLN A 21 16.01 -6.18 10.12
N LYS A 22 16.26 -5.30 9.13
CA LYS A 22 16.38 -3.88 9.38
C LYS A 22 15.02 -3.37 9.86
N ILE A 23 14.92 -3.01 11.13
CA ILE A 23 13.69 -2.46 11.71
C ILE A 23 13.65 -0.97 11.36
N VAL A 24 12.56 -0.53 10.72
CA VAL A 24 12.29 0.89 10.52
C VAL A 24 11.89 1.49 11.87
N SER A 25 12.77 2.35 12.41
CA SER A 25 12.48 3.04 13.68
C SER A 25 11.42 4.12 13.45
N ILE A 26 10.29 4.01 14.15
CA ILE A 26 9.18 4.97 14.11
C ILE A 26 9.20 5.82 15.38
N SER A 27 9.23 7.14 15.20
CA SER A 27 9.10 8.07 16.32
C SER A 27 7.68 8.04 16.89
N SER A 28 7.55 8.00 18.22
CA SER A 28 6.24 8.13 18.90
C SER A 28 5.56 9.49 18.67
N LYS A 29 6.29 10.48 18.15
CA LYS A 29 5.75 11.81 17.80
C LYS A 29 5.29 11.89 16.34
N ASN A 30 5.53 10.86 15.53
CA ASN A 30 5.12 10.84 14.12
C ASN A 30 3.62 10.54 14.02
N LEU A 31 2.81 11.56 13.80
CA LEU A 31 1.35 11.42 13.67
C LEU A 31 0.97 10.51 12.50
N ALA A 32 1.70 10.55 11.39
CA ALA A 32 1.43 9.71 10.21
C ALA A 32 1.53 8.20 10.50
N ALA A 33 2.18 7.81 11.61
CA ALA A 33 2.34 6.42 12.03
C ALA A 33 1.48 6.06 13.27
N GLN A 34 0.55 6.93 13.67
CA GLN A 34 -0.39 6.68 14.76
C GLN A 34 -1.77 6.30 14.21
N ALA A 35 -2.58 5.65 15.05
CA ALA A 35 -3.98 5.36 14.71
C ALA A 35 -4.86 6.56 15.08
N VAL A 36 -5.45 7.21 14.08
CA VAL A 36 -6.34 8.36 14.29
C VAL A 36 -7.64 8.13 13.54
N LYS A 37 -8.78 8.05 14.27
CA LYS A 37 -10.10 7.99 13.66
C LYS A 37 -10.39 9.33 12.99
N LEU A 38 -10.88 9.29 11.75
CA LEU A 38 -11.40 10.48 11.10
C LEU A 38 -12.88 10.66 11.50
N ASP A 39 -13.22 11.85 11.96
CA ASP A 39 -14.58 12.17 12.31
C ASP A 39 -15.44 12.48 11.07
N GLY A 40 -16.70 12.10 11.12
CA GLY A 40 -17.67 12.47 10.10
C GLY A 40 -18.51 11.29 9.61
N LYS A 41 -19.82 11.52 9.53
CA LYS A 41 -20.81 10.49 9.17
C LYS A 41 -20.53 9.83 7.81
N GLY A 42 -20.05 10.58 6.83
CA GLY A 42 -19.71 10.03 5.51
C GLY A 42 -18.55 9.04 5.58
N TRP A 43 -17.52 9.35 6.36
CA TRP A 43 -16.38 8.47 6.58
C TRP A 43 -16.79 7.21 7.37
N GLU A 44 -17.56 7.38 8.44
CA GLU A 44 -18.08 6.28 9.26
C GLU A 44 -18.97 5.32 8.45
N ASN A 45 -19.88 5.85 7.65
CA ASN A 45 -20.73 5.06 6.76
C ASN A 45 -19.89 4.27 5.75
N ARG A 46 -18.84 4.89 5.17
CA ARG A 46 -17.95 4.19 4.22
C ARG A 46 -17.14 3.11 4.92
N HIS A 47 -16.65 3.37 6.14
CA HIS A 47 -15.97 2.35 6.93
C HIS A 47 -16.92 1.17 7.22
N GLN A 48 -18.15 1.44 7.63
CA GLN A 48 -19.14 0.38 7.85
C GLN A 48 -19.41 -0.41 6.55
N THR A 49 -19.55 0.27 5.40
CA THR A 49 -19.69 -0.41 4.10
C THR A 49 -18.53 -1.36 3.80
N ILE A 50 -17.30 -1.00 4.19
CA ILE A 50 -16.15 -1.90 4.05
C ILE A 50 -16.30 -3.11 4.96
N LEU A 51 -16.68 -2.91 6.24
CA LEU A 51 -16.88 -4.01 7.18
C LEU A 51 -17.97 -4.98 6.69
N ASP A 52 -19.07 -4.46 6.15
CA ASP A 52 -20.18 -5.25 5.60
C ASP A 52 -19.78 -6.05 4.34
N ARG A 53 -18.73 -5.63 3.64
CA ARG A 53 -18.18 -6.30 2.43
C ARG A 53 -17.08 -7.30 2.74
N LEU A 54 -16.65 -7.43 4.01
CA LEU A 54 -15.62 -8.42 4.35
C LEU A 54 -16.10 -9.82 3.99
N ASN A 55 -15.24 -10.53 3.26
CA ASN A 55 -15.57 -11.82 2.71
C ASN A 55 -14.36 -12.76 2.85
N PRO A 56 -14.49 -13.92 3.48
CA PRO A 56 -13.39 -14.87 3.66
C PRO A 56 -12.85 -15.44 2.34
N ASN A 57 -13.62 -15.33 1.25
CA ASN A 57 -13.19 -15.76 -0.08
C ASN A 57 -12.42 -14.66 -0.86
N ALA A 58 -12.25 -13.48 -0.28
CA ALA A 58 -11.48 -12.41 -0.93
C ALA A 58 -10.02 -12.81 -1.07
N GLU A 59 -9.51 -12.80 -2.29
CA GLU A 59 -8.10 -13.08 -2.57
C GLU A 59 -7.27 -11.79 -2.68
N MET A 60 -7.91 -10.63 -2.88
CA MET A 60 -7.24 -9.33 -2.97
C MET A 60 -7.97 -8.26 -2.16
N ILE A 61 -7.20 -7.36 -1.55
CA ILE A 61 -7.71 -6.13 -0.93
C ILE A 61 -7.00 -4.92 -1.50
N LEU A 62 -7.73 -3.80 -1.67
CA LEU A 62 -7.20 -2.50 -2.06
C LEU A 62 -7.21 -1.58 -0.85
N VAL A 63 -6.06 -1.22 -0.32
CA VAL A 63 -5.91 -0.38 0.88
C VAL A 63 -5.43 1.01 0.47
N GLY A 64 -6.27 2.04 0.69
CA GLY A 64 -5.92 3.39 0.26
C GLY A 64 -6.99 4.44 0.55
N ASN A 65 -6.95 5.52 -0.22
CA ASN A 65 -7.77 6.70 -0.07
C ASN A 65 -8.83 6.88 -1.19
N SER A 66 -9.12 8.14 -1.58
CA SER A 66 -10.07 8.48 -2.65
C SER A 66 -9.73 7.85 -3.99
N ILE A 67 -8.47 7.62 -4.30
CA ILE A 67 -8.04 7.02 -5.57
C ILE A 67 -8.66 5.63 -5.71
N PHE A 68 -8.60 4.79 -4.68
CA PHE A 68 -9.30 3.51 -4.69
C PHE A 68 -10.80 3.64 -4.42
N HIS A 69 -11.22 4.56 -3.53
CA HIS A 69 -12.67 4.75 -3.27
C HIS A 69 -13.45 5.03 -4.56
N THR A 70 -12.89 5.81 -5.49
CA THR A 70 -13.53 6.15 -6.75
C THR A 70 -13.69 4.97 -7.73
N LEU A 71 -13.05 3.81 -7.47
CA LEU A 71 -13.31 2.58 -8.22
C LEU A 71 -14.74 2.05 -8.04
N ASP A 72 -15.43 2.44 -6.97
CA ASP A 72 -16.84 2.06 -6.75
C ASP A 72 -17.85 2.88 -7.59
N LYS A 73 -17.38 3.79 -8.47
CA LYS A 73 -18.24 4.51 -9.40
C LYS A 73 -18.61 3.64 -10.61
N ASP A 74 -19.82 3.82 -11.14
CA ASP A 74 -20.37 3.02 -12.23
C ASP A 74 -19.50 3.01 -13.48
N ASP A 75 -18.85 4.14 -13.79
CA ASP A 75 -17.95 4.27 -14.95
C ASP A 75 -16.62 3.52 -14.80
N ARG A 76 -16.38 2.83 -13.67
CA ARG A 76 -15.23 1.94 -13.43
C ARG A 76 -15.56 0.45 -13.60
N SER A 77 -16.75 0.10 -14.01
CA SER A 77 -17.16 -1.31 -14.16
C SER A 77 -16.18 -2.13 -15.01
N LYS A 78 -15.63 -1.57 -16.09
CA LYS A 78 -14.61 -2.23 -16.92
C LYS A 78 -13.33 -2.60 -16.16
N VAL A 79 -12.91 -1.76 -15.20
CA VAL A 79 -11.74 -2.05 -14.35
C VAL A 79 -12.03 -3.26 -13.48
N TRP A 80 -13.22 -3.30 -12.88
CA TRP A 80 -13.67 -4.43 -12.07
C TRP A 80 -13.72 -5.72 -12.88
N ASP A 81 -14.36 -5.69 -14.04
CA ASP A 81 -14.54 -6.88 -14.90
C ASP A 81 -13.21 -7.44 -15.40
N GLN A 82 -12.27 -6.57 -15.71
CA GLN A 82 -11.00 -6.98 -16.33
C GLN A 82 -9.93 -7.36 -15.29
N TYR A 83 -9.90 -6.72 -14.12
CA TYR A 83 -8.75 -6.83 -13.20
C TYR A 83 -9.11 -7.26 -11.78
N LEU A 84 -10.32 -6.98 -11.28
CA LEU A 84 -10.61 -7.06 -9.86
C LEU A 84 -11.57 -8.20 -9.48
N ASN A 85 -12.64 -8.41 -10.26
CA ASN A 85 -13.70 -9.39 -9.93
C ASN A 85 -13.16 -10.82 -9.82
N GLN A 86 -12.19 -11.21 -10.64
CA GLN A 86 -11.57 -12.54 -10.62
C GLN A 86 -10.92 -12.90 -9.28
N TYR A 87 -10.55 -11.93 -8.47
CA TYR A 87 -9.91 -12.12 -7.15
C TYR A 87 -10.86 -11.88 -5.97
N HIS A 88 -12.16 -11.74 -6.23
CA HIS A 88 -13.13 -11.35 -5.19
C HIS A 88 -12.65 -10.13 -4.38
N THR A 89 -12.18 -9.12 -5.09
CA THR A 89 -11.47 -7.98 -4.50
C THR A 89 -12.36 -7.16 -3.57
N ILE A 90 -11.84 -6.81 -2.39
CA ILE A 90 -12.48 -5.86 -1.47
C ILE A 90 -11.79 -4.50 -1.62
N ASN A 91 -12.57 -3.49 -2.05
CA ASN A 91 -12.11 -2.10 -2.09
C ASN A 91 -12.26 -1.44 -0.73
N MET A 92 -11.13 -1.22 -0.05
CA MET A 92 -11.05 -0.57 1.26
C MET A 92 -10.65 0.91 1.16
N GLY A 93 -10.77 1.54 -0.02
CA GLY A 93 -10.50 2.97 -0.18
C GLY A 93 -11.54 3.84 0.52
N ILE A 94 -11.09 4.87 1.26
CA ILE A 94 -11.95 5.93 1.80
C ILE A 94 -11.38 7.30 1.40
N SER A 95 -12.23 8.15 0.81
CA SER A 95 -11.84 9.50 0.41
C SER A 95 -11.41 10.34 1.62
N GLY A 96 -10.31 11.07 1.46
CA GLY A 96 -9.74 11.91 2.51
C GLY A 96 -8.76 11.18 3.43
N ASP A 97 -8.70 9.85 3.41
CA ASP A 97 -7.78 9.11 4.29
C ASP A 97 -6.33 9.54 4.09
N ARG A 98 -5.69 9.76 5.22
CA ARG A 98 -4.25 9.86 5.43
C ARG A 98 -3.75 8.53 6.00
N THR A 99 -2.44 8.36 6.13
CA THR A 99 -1.86 7.12 6.68
C THR A 99 -2.41 6.78 8.07
N GLU A 100 -2.55 7.76 8.96
CA GLU A 100 -3.07 7.61 10.31
C GLU A 100 -4.52 7.11 10.36
N ASN A 101 -5.35 7.50 9.39
CA ASN A 101 -6.73 7.05 9.30
C ASN A 101 -6.79 5.61 8.80
N VAL A 102 -5.96 5.26 7.81
CA VAL A 102 -5.82 3.86 7.35
C VAL A 102 -5.34 2.97 8.49
N ILE A 103 -4.32 3.37 9.26
CA ILE A 103 -3.83 2.64 10.43
C ILE A 103 -4.98 2.35 11.39
N TRP A 104 -5.78 3.39 11.73
CA TRP A 104 -6.92 3.21 12.63
C TRP A 104 -7.90 2.15 12.09
N ARG A 105 -8.27 2.19 10.81
CA ARG A 105 -9.23 1.24 10.22
C ARG A 105 -8.71 -0.19 10.24
N LEU A 106 -7.44 -0.38 9.92
CA LEU A 106 -6.81 -1.71 9.91
C LEU A 106 -6.74 -2.31 11.32
N GLU A 107 -6.63 -1.47 12.35
CA GLU A 107 -6.66 -1.89 13.75
C GLU A 107 -8.11 -2.09 14.27
N ASN A 108 -9.12 -1.50 13.59
CA ASN A 108 -10.52 -1.49 14.00
C ASN A 108 -11.45 -2.20 12.99
N GLY A 109 -11.19 -3.46 12.74
CA GLY A 109 -12.10 -4.39 12.07
C GLY A 109 -11.84 -4.64 10.59
N SER A 110 -11.15 -3.74 9.84
CA SER A 110 -11.02 -3.88 8.38
C SER A 110 -10.25 -5.11 7.89
N LEU A 111 -9.52 -5.80 8.76
CA LEU A 111 -8.77 -7.03 8.41
C LEU A 111 -9.33 -8.29 9.11
N GLU A 112 -10.52 -8.22 9.68
CA GLU A 112 -11.08 -9.35 10.41
C GLU A 112 -11.77 -10.35 9.47
N ASN A 113 -11.60 -11.63 9.76
CA ASN A 113 -12.24 -12.75 9.03
C ASN A 113 -11.97 -12.79 7.52
N ILE A 114 -10.83 -12.26 7.08
CA ILE A 114 -10.33 -12.36 5.71
C ILE A 114 -8.90 -12.92 5.69
N ASN A 115 -8.52 -13.54 4.56
CA ASN A 115 -7.15 -14.04 4.38
C ASN A 115 -6.74 -13.88 2.89
N PRO A 116 -6.64 -12.62 2.40
CA PRO A 116 -6.30 -12.37 1.01
C PRO A 116 -4.85 -12.76 0.72
N LYS A 117 -4.59 -13.20 -0.50
CA LYS A 117 -3.24 -13.47 -0.99
C LYS A 117 -2.46 -12.18 -1.23
N VAL A 118 -3.16 -11.14 -1.68
CA VAL A 118 -2.53 -9.85 -2.05
C VAL A 118 -3.26 -8.66 -1.43
N ALA A 119 -2.47 -7.72 -0.88
CA ALA A 119 -2.91 -6.37 -0.55
C ALA A 119 -2.23 -5.36 -1.47
N VAL A 120 -2.99 -4.65 -2.29
CA VAL A 120 -2.48 -3.51 -3.06
C VAL A 120 -2.62 -2.26 -2.20
N VAL A 121 -1.52 -1.57 -1.93
CA VAL A 121 -1.48 -0.40 -1.04
C VAL A 121 -1.09 0.86 -1.82
N LEU A 122 -1.98 1.87 -1.81
CA LEU A 122 -1.73 3.20 -2.37
C LEU A 122 -2.24 4.27 -1.40
N ILE A 123 -1.35 4.94 -0.69
CA ILE A 123 -1.68 5.94 0.33
C ILE A 123 -0.57 7.00 0.44
N GLY A 124 -0.90 8.17 0.95
CA GLY A 124 0.08 9.21 1.31
C GLY A 124 -0.19 10.58 0.70
N THR A 125 -0.87 10.67 -0.46
CA THR A 125 -1.09 11.96 -1.12
C THR A 125 -1.84 12.98 -0.24
N ASN A 126 -2.75 12.55 0.64
CA ASN A 126 -3.46 13.45 1.55
C ASN A 126 -2.59 13.93 2.73
N ASN A 127 -1.54 13.18 3.08
CA ASN A 127 -0.57 13.59 4.08
C ASN A 127 0.26 14.81 3.64
N THR A 128 0.33 15.06 2.35
CA THR A 128 1.10 16.17 1.76
C THR A 128 0.24 17.39 1.40
N ASP A 129 -1.07 17.35 1.72
CA ASP A 129 -2.03 18.41 1.42
C ASP A 129 -2.11 19.43 2.56
N GLY A 130 -1.43 20.57 2.39
CA GLY A 130 -1.49 21.69 3.34
C GLY A 130 -2.71 22.61 3.19
N ASN A 131 -3.60 22.36 2.22
CA ASN A 131 -4.79 23.20 2.03
C ASN A 131 -6.00 22.71 2.84
N HIS A 132 -6.14 21.37 2.98
CA HIS A 132 -7.28 20.75 3.65
C HIS A 132 -6.92 20.21 5.03
N TYR A 133 -5.62 20.09 5.34
CA TYR A 133 -5.13 19.54 6.61
C TYR A 133 -4.15 20.51 7.27
N LEU A 134 -4.19 20.56 8.60
CA LEU A 134 -3.36 21.49 9.39
C LEU A 134 -1.86 21.21 9.30
N GLU A 135 -1.49 19.96 9.01
CA GLU A 135 -0.09 19.53 9.02
C GLU A 135 0.28 18.80 7.72
N ILE A 136 1.37 19.23 7.12
CA ILE A 136 2.03 18.54 6.02
C ILE A 136 3.02 17.54 6.60
N THR A 137 2.85 16.27 6.25
CA THR A 137 3.78 15.21 6.65
C THR A 137 5.00 15.24 5.73
N GLN A 138 6.20 15.26 6.31
CA GLN A 138 7.44 15.22 5.55
C GLN A 138 7.76 13.79 5.05
N PRO A 139 8.63 13.63 4.02
CA PRO A 139 8.87 12.33 3.37
C PRO A 139 9.26 11.20 4.32
N LYS A 140 10.12 11.47 5.29
CA LYS A 140 10.56 10.48 6.27
C LYS A 140 9.42 10.00 7.17
N GLU A 141 8.65 10.93 7.72
CA GLU A 141 7.50 10.64 8.58
C GLU A 141 6.40 9.91 7.79
N LEU A 142 6.16 10.34 6.54
CA LEU A 142 5.19 9.70 5.67
C LEU A 142 5.60 8.26 5.33
N SER A 143 6.86 8.03 4.99
CA SER A 143 7.36 6.68 4.74
C SER A 143 7.21 5.75 5.96
N GLN A 144 7.40 6.27 7.17
CA GLN A 144 7.17 5.53 8.41
C GLN A 144 5.68 5.17 8.60
N GLY A 145 4.75 6.07 8.26
CA GLY A 145 3.32 5.80 8.26
C GLY A 145 2.93 4.68 7.28
N ILE A 146 3.47 4.74 6.06
CA ILE A 146 3.28 3.69 5.05
C ILE A 146 3.87 2.35 5.53
N TRP A 147 5.06 2.37 6.13
CA TRP A 147 5.66 1.17 6.74
C TRP A 147 4.77 0.57 7.82
N LYS A 148 4.19 1.42 8.69
CA LYS A 148 3.29 0.97 9.76
C LYS A 148 2.06 0.26 9.18
N ILE A 149 1.47 0.77 8.09
CA ILE A 149 0.36 0.12 7.39
C ILE A 149 0.77 -1.25 6.86
N CYS A 150 1.92 -1.34 6.16
CA CYS A 150 2.44 -2.61 5.67
C CYS A 150 2.68 -3.61 6.81
N SER A 151 3.26 -3.15 7.92
CA SER A 151 3.52 -3.98 9.11
C SER A 151 2.23 -4.54 9.70
N ILE A 152 1.19 -3.70 9.88
CA ILE A 152 -0.11 -4.16 10.41
C ILE A 152 -0.73 -5.22 9.50
N ILE A 153 -0.68 -5.02 8.17
CA ILE A 153 -1.19 -6.00 7.21
C ILE A 153 -0.45 -7.32 7.36
N LEU A 154 0.88 -7.32 7.39
CA LEU A 154 1.70 -8.53 7.47
C LEU A 154 1.59 -9.22 8.83
N ASP A 155 1.39 -8.48 9.91
CA ASP A 155 1.21 -9.04 11.25
C ASP A 155 -0.16 -9.71 11.41
N LYS A 156 -1.23 -9.08 10.90
CA LYS A 156 -2.60 -9.62 10.98
C LYS A 156 -2.90 -10.67 9.90
N LEU A 157 -2.27 -10.56 8.74
CA LEU A 157 -2.46 -11.41 7.57
C LEU A 157 -1.11 -12.01 7.11
N PRO A 158 -0.55 -12.96 7.84
CA PRO A 158 0.83 -13.43 7.63
C PRO A 158 1.07 -14.14 6.30
N ASN A 159 0.02 -14.53 5.58
CA ASN A 159 0.13 -15.18 4.27
C ASN A 159 0.01 -14.18 3.10
N THR A 160 -0.30 -12.92 3.38
CA THR A 160 -0.53 -11.89 2.36
C THR A 160 0.79 -11.35 1.82
N GLN A 161 0.87 -11.16 0.50
CA GLN A 161 1.90 -10.37 -0.16
C GLN A 161 1.38 -8.94 -0.33
N ILE A 162 2.25 -7.94 -0.24
CA ILE A 162 1.89 -6.53 -0.45
C ILE A 162 2.44 -6.05 -1.79
N VAL A 163 1.58 -5.53 -2.65
CA VAL A 163 1.97 -4.72 -3.81
C VAL A 163 1.85 -3.26 -3.38
N LEU A 164 3.00 -2.68 -2.99
CA LEU A 164 3.10 -1.29 -2.56
C LEU A 164 3.33 -0.38 -3.77
N MET A 165 2.38 0.49 -4.03
CA MET A 165 2.49 1.47 -5.11
C MET A 165 3.21 2.72 -4.64
N GLY A 166 4.03 3.30 -5.53
CA GLY A 166 4.45 4.68 -5.39
C GLY A 166 3.25 5.64 -5.37
N ILE A 167 3.32 6.69 -4.55
CA ILE A 167 2.31 7.75 -4.53
C ILE A 167 2.27 8.40 -5.91
N LEU A 168 1.08 8.51 -6.49
CA LEU A 168 0.90 9.07 -7.84
C LEU A 168 1.29 10.56 -7.90
N PRO A 169 1.67 11.06 -9.07
CA PRO A 169 1.99 12.48 -9.25
C PRO A 169 0.81 13.38 -8.94
N TYR A 170 1.09 14.63 -8.57
CA TYR A 170 0.12 15.62 -8.18
C TYR A 170 0.39 16.99 -8.80
N GLY A 171 -0.69 17.63 -9.30
CA GLY A 171 -0.68 19.02 -9.68
C GLY A 171 -0.36 19.30 -11.15
N ASN A 172 -0.83 20.44 -11.66
CA ASN A 172 -0.67 20.85 -13.06
C ASN A 172 0.70 21.50 -13.34
N LYS A 173 1.50 21.72 -12.32
CA LYS A 173 2.85 22.29 -12.38
C LYS A 173 3.67 21.83 -11.18
N PRO A 174 5.02 21.92 -11.22
CA PRO A 174 5.87 21.59 -10.07
C PRO A 174 5.40 22.27 -8.79
N ASN A 175 5.31 21.53 -7.70
CA ASN A 175 4.84 22.01 -6.40
C ASN A 175 5.45 21.16 -5.26
N HIS A 176 5.36 21.70 -4.03
CA HIS A 176 5.93 21.05 -2.85
C HIS A 176 5.31 19.68 -2.55
N ARG A 177 4.01 19.51 -2.81
CA ARG A 177 3.28 18.27 -2.55
C ARG A 177 3.79 17.14 -3.44
N ASP A 178 3.97 17.39 -4.75
CA ASP A 178 4.53 16.42 -5.68
C ASP A 178 6.00 16.08 -5.35
N ASN A 179 6.78 17.06 -4.87
CA ASN A 179 8.14 16.82 -4.42
C ASN A 179 8.17 15.87 -3.20
N ILE A 180 7.32 16.09 -2.19
CA ILE A 180 7.21 15.20 -1.03
C ILE A 180 6.80 13.79 -1.48
N ASN A 181 5.84 13.66 -2.41
CA ASN A 181 5.44 12.36 -2.95
C ASN A 181 6.64 11.63 -3.58
N LYS A 182 7.43 12.30 -4.43
CA LYS A 182 8.61 11.73 -5.09
C LYS A 182 9.70 11.33 -4.11
N GLU A 183 10.00 12.18 -3.13
CA GLU A 183 10.98 11.86 -2.09
C GLU A 183 10.51 10.68 -1.22
N THR A 184 9.22 10.63 -0.88
CA THR A 184 8.63 9.49 -0.17
C THR A 184 8.76 8.20 -0.99
N ASN A 185 8.45 8.26 -2.29
CA ASN A 185 8.59 7.12 -3.21
C ASN A 185 10.03 6.59 -3.24
N SER A 186 11.03 7.48 -3.25
CA SER A 186 12.43 7.09 -3.17
C SER A 186 12.78 6.33 -1.87
N ILE A 187 12.10 6.64 -0.75
CA ILE A 187 12.33 5.93 0.51
C ILE A 187 11.62 4.58 0.52
N ILE A 188 10.32 4.54 0.15
CA ILE A 188 9.51 3.32 0.22
C ILE A 188 9.89 2.29 -0.84
N SER A 189 10.58 2.68 -1.91
CA SER A 189 11.12 1.77 -2.92
C SER A 189 12.14 0.77 -2.35
N ASN A 190 12.71 1.06 -1.18
CA ASN A 190 13.64 0.16 -0.48
C ASN A 190 12.95 -0.82 0.49
N PHE A 191 11.62 -0.77 0.65
CA PHE A 191 10.91 -1.66 1.57
C PHE A 191 11.01 -3.16 1.21
N PRO A 192 11.10 -3.56 -0.08
CA PRO A 192 11.38 -4.96 -0.44
C PRO A 192 12.68 -5.51 0.15
N GLU A 193 13.70 -4.67 0.37
CA GLU A 193 14.96 -5.08 1.01
C GLU A 193 14.80 -5.37 2.52
N ILE A 194 13.76 -4.78 3.14
CA ILE A 194 13.48 -4.94 4.57
C ILE A 194 12.55 -6.14 4.79
N ASN A 195 11.53 -6.30 3.93
CA ASN A 195 10.61 -7.43 3.99
C ASN A 195 10.30 -7.93 2.56
N PRO A 196 10.68 -9.17 2.20
CA PRO A 196 10.50 -9.72 0.85
C PRO A 196 9.05 -9.99 0.46
N LYS A 197 8.08 -9.86 1.37
CA LYS A 197 6.65 -9.90 1.06
C LYS A 197 6.11 -8.57 0.55
N ILE A 198 6.92 -7.53 0.55
CA ILE A 198 6.57 -6.22 -0.03
C ILE A 198 7.19 -6.14 -1.41
N HIS A 199 6.36 -5.89 -2.41
CA HIS A 199 6.71 -5.66 -3.80
C HIS A 199 6.43 -4.21 -4.12
N TYR A 200 7.45 -3.43 -4.44
CA TYR A 200 7.27 -2.02 -4.79
C TYR A 200 7.15 -1.83 -6.30
N ILE A 201 6.19 -1.01 -6.69
CA ILE A 201 6.02 -0.58 -8.08
C ILE A 201 5.68 0.90 -8.16
N ASP A 202 6.41 1.66 -8.97
CA ASP A 202 6.08 3.04 -9.30
C ASP A 202 5.53 3.14 -10.73
N ILE A 203 4.27 3.48 -10.83
CA ILE A 203 3.58 3.67 -12.11
C ILE A 203 3.36 5.13 -12.46
N GLY A 204 3.95 6.06 -11.69
CA GLY A 204 3.78 7.51 -11.85
C GLY A 204 4.08 8.01 -13.26
N SER A 205 5.04 7.38 -13.95
CA SER A 205 5.42 7.74 -15.32
C SER A 205 4.28 7.65 -16.34
N HIS A 206 3.30 6.76 -16.13
CA HIS A 206 2.13 6.63 -17.01
C HIS A 206 1.17 7.81 -16.95
N TYR A 207 1.30 8.66 -15.94
CA TYR A 207 0.44 9.83 -15.71
C TYR A 207 1.07 11.15 -16.11
N TYR A 208 2.24 11.14 -16.74
CA TYR A 208 2.85 12.35 -17.28
C TYR A 208 2.65 12.45 -18.80
N THR A 209 2.57 13.69 -19.29
CA THR A 209 2.71 13.99 -20.72
C THR A 209 4.19 13.95 -21.12
N GLU A 210 4.47 14.03 -22.42
CA GLU A 210 5.84 14.11 -22.93
C GLU A 210 6.59 15.33 -22.39
N GLU A 211 5.87 16.43 -22.05
CA GLU A 211 6.46 17.64 -21.43
C GLU A 211 6.64 17.49 -19.90
N GLY A 212 6.40 16.31 -19.33
CA GLY A 212 6.59 16.06 -17.91
C GLY A 212 5.53 16.70 -16.98
N LYS A 213 4.35 17.03 -17.52
CA LYS A 213 3.21 17.52 -16.75
C LYS A 213 2.24 16.40 -16.45
N VAL A 214 1.53 16.49 -15.33
CA VAL A 214 0.46 15.52 -15.03
C VAL A 214 -0.60 15.60 -16.14
N ASN A 215 -0.94 14.45 -16.71
CA ASN A 215 -1.85 14.33 -17.84
C ASN A 215 -3.31 14.51 -17.36
N SER A 216 -3.89 15.66 -17.64
CA SER A 216 -5.27 15.99 -17.28
C SER A 216 -6.33 15.14 -17.99
N LYS A 217 -5.98 14.45 -19.10
CA LYS A 217 -6.89 13.50 -19.75
C LYS A 217 -7.08 12.24 -18.88
N LEU A 218 -6.08 11.86 -18.11
CA LEU A 218 -6.11 10.71 -17.20
C LEU A 218 -6.46 11.09 -15.77
N MET A 219 -6.07 12.31 -15.35
CA MET A 219 -6.29 12.87 -14.02
C MET A 219 -6.87 14.30 -14.17
N PRO A 220 -8.19 14.45 -14.38
CA PRO A 220 -8.79 15.74 -14.75
C PRO A 220 -8.61 16.86 -13.72
N ASP A 221 -8.49 16.51 -12.46
CA ASP A 221 -8.22 17.41 -11.33
C ASP A 221 -6.75 17.37 -10.89
N TYR A 222 -5.88 16.74 -11.68
CA TYR A 222 -4.46 16.52 -11.39
C TYR A 222 -4.17 15.76 -10.09
N LEU A 223 -5.12 14.95 -9.63
CA LEU A 223 -5.03 14.13 -8.42
C LEU A 223 -5.68 12.75 -8.60
N HIS A 224 -6.91 12.72 -9.14
CA HIS A 224 -7.70 11.49 -9.20
C HIS A 224 -7.73 10.92 -10.63
N PRO A 225 -7.29 9.68 -10.83
CA PRO A 225 -7.49 8.98 -12.08
C PRO A 225 -8.98 8.88 -12.43
N ASN A 226 -9.33 9.17 -13.68
CA ASN A 226 -10.63 8.84 -14.24
C ASN A 226 -10.71 7.35 -14.64
N ALA A 227 -11.75 6.93 -15.37
CA ALA A 227 -11.91 5.53 -15.78
C ALA A 227 -10.71 5.03 -16.59
N GLU A 228 -10.23 5.81 -17.56
CA GLU A 228 -9.05 5.47 -18.37
C GLU A 228 -7.78 5.44 -17.54
N GLY A 229 -7.60 6.40 -16.62
CA GLY A 229 -6.47 6.41 -15.69
C GLY A 229 -6.46 5.17 -14.78
N HIS A 230 -7.60 4.69 -14.31
CA HIS A 230 -7.68 3.44 -13.56
C HIS A 230 -7.41 2.20 -14.43
N MET A 231 -7.85 2.19 -15.69
CA MET A 231 -7.48 1.10 -16.63
C MET A 231 -5.97 1.00 -16.80
N ILE A 232 -5.30 2.14 -17.01
CA ILE A 232 -3.83 2.21 -17.10
C ILE A 232 -3.18 1.75 -15.79
N MET A 233 -3.72 2.15 -14.64
CA MET A 233 -3.23 1.71 -13.32
C MET A 233 -3.17 0.19 -13.23
N PHE A 234 -4.29 -0.48 -13.44
CA PHE A 234 -4.36 -1.93 -13.25
C PHE A 234 -3.68 -2.71 -14.38
N GLU A 235 -3.61 -2.16 -15.59
CA GLU A 235 -2.77 -2.73 -16.65
C GLU A 235 -1.28 -2.72 -16.26
N ALA A 236 -0.80 -1.63 -15.66
CA ALA A 236 0.57 -1.53 -15.18
C ALA A 236 0.86 -2.43 -13.96
N LEU A 237 -0.16 -2.69 -13.13
CA LEU A 237 -0.02 -3.51 -11.92
C LEU A 237 -0.18 -5.01 -12.16
N LYS A 238 -0.82 -5.44 -13.25
CA LYS A 238 -1.28 -6.81 -13.45
C LYS A 238 -0.20 -7.87 -13.25
N ASP A 239 0.98 -7.65 -13.81
CA ASP A 239 2.08 -8.62 -13.74
C ASP A 239 2.63 -8.75 -12.32
N GLU A 240 2.71 -7.65 -11.57
CA GLU A 240 3.17 -7.67 -10.19
C GLU A 240 2.12 -8.29 -9.24
N ILE A 241 0.83 -8.00 -9.48
CA ILE A 241 -0.27 -8.68 -8.77
C ILE A 241 -0.21 -10.19 -9.04
N GLN A 242 -0.07 -10.61 -10.30
CA GLN A 242 0.01 -12.02 -10.67
C GLN A 242 1.18 -12.73 -9.98
N LYS A 243 2.37 -12.12 -9.96
CA LYS A 243 3.54 -12.67 -9.25
C LYS A 243 3.28 -12.80 -7.74
N ALA A 244 2.64 -11.79 -7.14
CA ALA A 244 2.29 -11.82 -5.72
C ALA A 244 1.24 -12.89 -5.40
N MET A 245 0.27 -13.14 -6.29
CA MET A 245 -0.75 -14.18 -6.13
C MET A 245 -0.19 -15.61 -6.12
N THR A 246 1.00 -15.83 -6.68
CA THR A 246 1.61 -17.17 -6.81
C THR A 246 2.65 -17.49 -5.74
N LYS A 247 2.90 -16.57 -4.83
CA LYS A 247 3.83 -16.76 -3.69
C LYS A 247 3.10 -17.15 -2.43
#